data_84e6e97349038d9b4f902596455c7945
#
_entry.id   84e6e97349038d9b4f902596455c7945
#
_cell.length_a   1.000
_cell.length_b   1.000
_cell.length_c   1.000
_cell.angle_alpha   90.00
_cell.angle_beta   90.00
_cell.angle_gamma   90.00
#
_symmetry.space_group_name_H-M   'P 1'
#
loop_
_entity.id
_entity.type
_entity.pdbx_description
1 polymer ?
#
loop_
_entity_poly.entity_id
_entity_poly.type
_entity_poly.pdbx_seq_one_letter_code
_entity_poly.pdbx_strand_id
1 'polypeptide(L)'
;EEHYELMAVLKNLVNNAIEAIESDRKIGTICIEEHLRNGNYIFCVTDDGPGISPRHLPNIFKMGYSTKFDHKTGNIFRGVGLYGVKMTVEEQFKGTIEVRSEQGSGTAFTVVIPAASLVEEEL
;
A
#
# COMPACT_ATOMS: atom_id res chain seq x y z
N GLU A 1 3.98 3.71 -19.59
CA GLU A 1 4.64 2.59 -18.97
C GLU A 1 4.86 2.83 -17.51
N GLU A 2 5.41 3.97 -17.19
CA GLU A 2 5.57 4.32 -15.84
C GLU A 2 4.28 4.45 -15.15
N HIS A 3 3.29 4.95 -15.88
CA HIS A 3 1.97 5.11 -15.29
C HIS A 3 1.37 3.75 -14.95
N TYR A 4 1.77 2.75 -15.72
CA TYR A 4 1.29 1.42 -15.46
C TYR A 4 1.82 0.91 -14.11
N GLU A 5 3.09 1.17 -13.84
CA GLU A 5 3.68 0.74 -12.57
C GLU A 5 3.07 1.49 -11.39
N LEU A 6 2.83 2.78 -11.59
CA LEU A 6 2.22 3.58 -10.54
C LEU A 6 0.81 3.12 -10.25
N MET A 7 0.07 2.80 -11.31
CA MET A 7 -1.29 2.28 -11.13
C MET A 7 -1.28 0.94 -10.41
N ALA A 8 -0.26 0.13 -10.68
CA ALA A 8 -0.15 -1.15 -9.99
C ALA A 8 0.08 -0.96 -8.50
N VAL A 9 0.90 0.03 -8.13
CA VAL A 9 1.14 0.35 -6.73
C VAL A 9 -0.17 0.75 -6.06
N LEU A 10 -0.90 1.68 -6.68
CA LEU A 10 -2.14 2.16 -6.11
C LEU A 10 -3.15 1.02 -5.99
N LYS A 11 -3.25 0.21 -7.02
CA LYS A 11 -4.19 -0.90 -7.01
C LYS A 11 -3.90 -1.89 -5.90
N ASN A 12 -2.62 -2.17 -5.67
CA ASN A 12 -2.23 -3.05 -4.57
C ASN A 12 -2.65 -2.49 -3.22
N LEU A 13 -2.44 -1.19 -3.02
CA LEU A 13 -2.79 -0.59 -1.74
C LEU A 13 -4.30 -0.57 -1.53
N VAL A 14 -5.06 -0.30 -2.59
CA VAL A 14 -6.51 -0.31 -2.49
C VAL A 14 -7.02 -1.72 -2.22
N ASN A 15 -6.45 -2.71 -2.90
CA ASN A 15 -6.87 -4.09 -2.66
C ASN A 15 -6.57 -4.53 -1.23
N ASN A 16 -5.44 -4.08 -0.67
CA ASN A 16 -5.14 -4.38 0.72
C ASN A 16 -6.20 -3.78 1.64
N ALA A 17 -6.63 -2.56 1.34
CA ALA A 17 -7.65 -1.91 2.15
C ALA A 17 -8.97 -2.66 2.07
N ILE A 18 -9.35 -3.08 0.86
CA ILE A 18 -10.58 -3.84 0.67
C ILE A 18 -10.53 -5.13 1.47
N GLU A 19 -9.42 -5.85 1.36
CA GLU A 19 -9.29 -7.12 2.05
C GLU A 19 -9.30 -6.95 3.56
N ALA A 20 -8.69 -5.88 4.04
CA ALA A 20 -8.67 -5.62 5.47
C ALA A 20 -10.08 -5.39 5.99
N ILE A 21 -10.86 -4.59 5.28
CA ILE A 21 -12.23 -4.33 5.68
C ILE A 21 -13.06 -5.61 5.64
N GLU A 22 -12.91 -6.38 4.56
CA GLU A 22 -13.69 -7.61 4.41
C GLU A 22 -13.37 -8.65 5.46
N SER A 23 -12.15 -8.63 5.99
CA SER A 23 -11.78 -9.59 7.01
C SER A 23 -12.46 -9.31 8.35
N ASP A 24 -12.95 -8.10 8.53
CA ASP A 24 -13.51 -7.65 9.80
C ASP A 24 -15.01 -7.42 9.71
N ARG A 25 -15.46 -6.85 8.61
CA ARG A 25 -16.87 -6.52 8.44
C ARG A 25 -17.16 -6.36 6.96
N LYS A 26 -18.44 -6.17 6.63
CA LYS A 26 -18.82 -6.12 5.23
C LYS A 26 -18.80 -4.73 4.64
N ILE A 27 -18.85 -3.71 5.48
CA ILE A 27 -18.94 -2.32 5.02
C ILE A 27 -17.85 -1.52 5.69
N GLY A 28 -17.16 -0.74 4.90
CA GLY A 28 -16.14 0.14 5.42
C GLY A 28 -15.89 1.25 4.43
N THR A 29 -14.95 2.11 4.77
CA THR A 29 -14.64 3.28 3.97
C THR A 29 -13.17 3.26 3.59
N ILE A 30 -12.89 3.56 2.33
CA ILE A 30 -11.52 3.72 1.83
C ILE A 30 -11.43 5.12 1.26
N CYS A 31 -10.43 5.85 1.72
CA CYS A 31 -10.22 7.21 1.26
C CYS A 31 -8.89 7.26 0.51
N ILE A 32 -8.91 7.85 -0.67
CA ILE A 32 -7.70 8.00 -1.48
C ILE A 32 -7.50 9.49 -1.71
N GLU A 33 -6.31 9.98 -1.36
CA GLU A 33 -5.99 11.38 -1.51
C GLU A 33 -4.72 11.53 -2.32
N GLU A 34 -4.67 12.57 -3.14
CA GLU A 34 -3.51 12.86 -3.96
C GLU A 34 -3.16 14.32 -3.84
N HIS A 35 -1.87 14.61 -3.75
CA HIS A 35 -1.38 15.97 -3.64
C HIS A 35 -0.08 16.11 -4.41
N LEU A 36 0.13 17.30 -4.97
CA LEU A 36 1.42 17.64 -5.56
C LEU A 36 1.97 18.75 -4.69
N ARG A 37 3.06 18.50 -4.00
CA ARG A 37 3.58 19.45 -3.03
C ARG A 37 5.10 19.44 -3.02
N ASN A 38 5.69 20.62 -3.14
CA ASN A 38 7.15 20.78 -3.06
C ASN A 38 7.90 19.85 -4.00
N GLY A 39 7.35 19.66 -5.20
CA GLY A 39 8.02 18.83 -6.19
C GLY A 39 7.82 17.35 -6.00
N ASN A 40 6.94 16.96 -5.10
CA ASN A 40 6.64 15.56 -4.86
C ASN A 40 5.18 15.27 -5.14
N TYR A 41 4.95 14.09 -5.70
CA TYR A 41 3.61 13.57 -5.86
C TYR A 41 3.36 12.66 -4.66
N ILE A 42 2.30 12.96 -3.92
CA ILE A 42 1.99 12.23 -2.69
C ILE A 42 0.61 11.64 -2.83
N PHE A 43 0.48 10.35 -2.54
CA PHE A 43 -0.86 9.80 -2.45
C PHE A 43 -0.97 8.91 -1.21
N CYS A 44 -2.17 8.89 -0.67
CA CYS A 44 -2.44 8.22 0.58
C CYS A 44 -3.69 7.38 0.44
N VAL A 45 -3.62 6.14 0.89
CA VAL A 45 -4.76 5.23 0.89
C VAL A 45 -5.06 4.89 2.34
N THR A 46 -6.23 5.29 2.80
CA THR A 46 -6.63 5.11 4.19
C THR A 46 -7.87 4.23 4.25
N ASP A 47 -7.90 3.30 5.19
CA ASP A 47 -9.08 2.50 5.41
C ASP A 47 -9.46 2.52 6.87
N ASP A 48 -10.70 2.18 7.16
CA ASP A 48 -11.19 2.10 8.52
C ASP A 48 -11.41 0.64 8.94
N GLY A 49 -10.55 -0.23 8.43
CA GLY A 49 -10.58 -1.64 8.79
C GLY A 49 -10.02 -1.89 10.19
N PRO A 50 -9.64 -3.12 10.46
CA PRO A 50 -9.20 -3.48 11.80
C PRO A 50 -7.81 -2.97 12.17
N GLY A 51 -7.08 -2.42 11.22
CA GLY A 51 -5.71 -1.99 11.49
C GLY A 51 -4.77 -3.18 11.55
N ILE A 52 -3.50 -2.88 11.83
CA ILE A 52 -2.45 -3.88 11.88
C ILE A 52 -1.94 -3.91 13.31
N SER A 53 -1.84 -5.12 13.87
CA SER A 53 -1.38 -5.23 15.25
C SER A 53 0.09 -4.79 15.35
N PRO A 54 0.50 -4.27 16.50
CA PRO A 54 1.90 -3.88 16.70
C PRO A 54 2.86 -5.03 16.46
N ARG A 55 2.38 -6.26 16.63
CA ARG A 55 3.19 -7.45 16.42
C ARG A 55 3.59 -7.60 14.97
N HIS A 56 2.71 -7.28 14.05
CA HIS A 56 2.94 -7.47 12.63
C HIS A 56 3.48 -6.23 11.93
N LEU A 57 3.17 -5.06 12.44
CA LEU A 57 3.48 -3.81 11.76
C LEU A 57 4.93 -3.67 11.32
N PRO A 58 5.93 -4.03 12.13
CA PRO A 58 7.32 -3.86 11.71
C PRO A 58 7.72 -4.76 10.54
N ASN A 59 6.91 -5.75 10.24
CA ASN A 59 7.29 -6.78 9.28
C ASN A 59 6.50 -6.76 7.98
N ILE A 60 5.54 -5.85 7.83
CA ILE A 60 4.60 -5.95 6.71
C ILE A 60 5.24 -5.75 5.35
N PHE A 61 6.41 -5.11 5.28
CA PHE A 61 7.09 -4.91 4.01
C PHE A 61 8.15 -5.95 3.72
N LYS A 62 8.31 -6.94 4.58
CA LYS A 62 9.30 -7.98 4.33
C LYS A 62 8.79 -8.93 3.27
N MET A 63 9.73 -9.41 2.46
CA MET A 63 9.37 -10.34 1.41
C MET A 63 8.72 -11.59 2.01
N GLY A 64 7.61 -11.99 1.42
CA GLY A 64 6.92 -13.19 1.86
C GLY A 64 6.08 -13.05 3.12
N TYR A 65 6.13 -11.90 3.77
CA TYR A 65 5.38 -11.72 4.99
C TYR A 65 3.92 -11.38 4.67
N SER A 66 3.00 -12.02 5.34
CA SER A 66 1.59 -11.71 5.16
C SER A 66 0.81 -12.23 6.37
N THR A 67 -0.21 -11.46 6.75
CA THR A 67 -1.14 -11.92 7.78
C THR A 67 -2.38 -12.51 7.15
N LYS A 68 -2.45 -12.54 5.81
CA LYS A 68 -3.60 -13.04 5.08
C LYS A 68 -3.37 -14.48 4.70
N PHE A 69 -4.39 -15.28 4.88
CA PHE A 69 -4.27 -16.70 4.67
C PHE A 69 -5.53 -17.23 3.99
N ASP A 70 -5.32 -18.02 2.94
CA ASP A 70 -6.43 -18.60 2.22
C ASP A 70 -6.72 -19.96 2.85
N HIS A 71 -7.79 -20.02 3.61
CA HIS A 71 -8.15 -21.26 4.30
C HIS A 71 -8.51 -22.39 3.36
N LYS A 72 -8.93 -22.07 2.16
CA LYS A 72 -9.32 -23.10 1.20
C LYS A 72 -8.11 -23.82 0.65
N THR A 73 -7.06 -23.09 0.32
CA THR A 73 -5.88 -23.68 -0.27
C THR A 73 -4.75 -23.85 0.72
N GLY A 74 -4.86 -23.22 1.88
CA GLY A 74 -3.79 -23.26 2.86
C GLY A 74 -2.63 -22.36 2.52
N ASN A 75 -2.78 -21.49 1.53
CA ASN A 75 -1.71 -20.61 1.11
C ASN A 75 -1.84 -19.25 1.75
N ILE A 76 -0.70 -18.58 1.91
CA ILE A 76 -0.67 -17.22 2.40
C ILE A 76 -0.66 -16.32 1.17
N PHE A 77 -1.67 -15.47 1.05
CA PHE A 77 -1.78 -14.58 -0.07
C PHE A 77 -0.95 -13.37 0.07
N ARG A 78 -0.51 -12.85 -1.05
CA ARG A 78 0.04 -11.51 -1.12
C ARG A 78 1.19 -11.25 -0.18
N GLY A 79 1.92 -12.30 0.10
CA GLY A 79 3.08 -12.16 0.93
C GLY A 79 4.14 -11.29 0.29
N VAL A 80 4.07 -11.14 -1.05
CA VAL A 80 5.02 -10.29 -1.76
C VAL A 80 4.39 -8.97 -2.19
N GLY A 81 3.09 -8.79 -1.94
CA GLY A 81 2.39 -7.60 -2.41
C GLY A 81 2.99 -6.30 -1.90
N LEU A 82 3.10 -6.17 -0.58
CA LEU A 82 3.65 -4.94 -0.02
C LEU A 82 5.15 -4.84 -0.23
N TYR A 83 5.85 -5.96 -0.23
CA TYR A 83 7.26 -5.95 -0.55
C TYR A 83 7.45 -5.41 -1.97
N GLY A 84 6.64 -5.90 -2.91
CA GLY A 84 6.71 -5.45 -4.28
C GLY A 84 6.37 -3.98 -4.44
N VAL A 85 5.37 -3.52 -3.70
CA VAL A 85 4.99 -2.11 -3.71
C VAL A 85 6.17 -1.26 -3.25
N LYS A 86 6.78 -1.65 -2.14
CA LYS A 86 7.90 -0.89 -1.60
C LYS A 86 9.07 -0.87 -2.58
N MET A 87 9.37 -2.02 -3.19
CA MET A 87 10.46 -2.08 -4.15
C MET A 87 10.20 -1.20 -5.35
N THR A 88 8.98 -1.21 -5.87
CA THR A 88 8.63 -0.37 -7.01
C THR A 88 8.76 1.10 -6.66
N VAL A 89 8.22 1.49 -5.51
CA VAL A 89 8.27 2.88 -5.09
C VAL A 89 9.70 3.34 -4.90
N GLU A 90 10.51 2.55 -4.23
CA GLU A 90 11.87 2.97 -3.90
C GLU A 90 12.83 2.83 -5.07
N GLU A 91 12.73 1.73 -5.81
CA GLU A 91 13.71 1.47 -6.86
C GLU A 91 13.36 2.13 -8.18
N GLN A 92 12.11 2.07 -8.58
CA GLN A 92 11.71 2.64 -9.86
C GLN A 92 11.40 4.12 -9.78
N PHE A 93 10.72 4.54 -8.74
CA PHE A 93 10.29 5.93 -8.63
C PHE A 93 11.13 6.76 -7.68
N LYS A 94 12.08 6.15 -6.99
CA LYS A 94 12.97 6.85 -6.08
C LYS A 94 12.20 7.55 -4.97
N GLY A 95 11.10 6.94 -4.55
CA GLY A 95 10.25 7.53 -3.53
C GLY A 95 10.31 6.76 -2.24
N THR A 96 9.32 7.02 -1.39
CA THR A 96 9.21 6.33 -0.11
C THR A 96 7.77 5.91 0.11
N ILE A 97 7.59 4.92 0.98
CA ILE A 97 6.26 4.51 1.41
C ILE A 97 6.28 4.38 2.92
N GLU A 98 5.26 4.88 3.55
CA GLU A 98 5.11 4.81 4.99
C GLU A 98 3.75 4.26 5.34
N VAL A 99 3.66 3.66 6.51
CA VAL A 99 2.41 3.12 7.00
C VAL A 99 2.15 3.65 8.39
N ARG A 100 0.89 3.98 8.66
CA ARG A 100 0.43 4.28 9.99
C ARG A 100 -0.78 3.41 10.21
N SER A 101 -0.81 2.74 11.35
CA SER A 101 -1.92 1.85 11.63
C SER A 101 -2.09 1.77 13.13
N GLU A 102 -3.35 1.71 13.52
CA GLU A 102 -3.69 1.54 14.91
C GLU A 102 -4.73 0.45 14.94
N GLN A 103 -4.44 -0.60 15.70
CA GLN A 103 -5.33 -1.74 15.77
C GLN A 103 -6.71 -1.27 16.26
N GLY A 104 -7.74 -1.62 15.53
CA GLY A 104 -9.09 -1.19 15.84
C GLY A 104 -9.51 0.09 15.15
N SER A 105 -8.60 0.82 14.52
CA SER A 105 -8.91 2.11 13.92
C SER A 105 -8.67 2.19 12.43
N GLY A 106 -7.82 1.34 11.89
CA GLY A 106 -7.57 1.34 10.46
C GLY A 106 -6.12 1.54 10.10
N THR A 107 -5.88 1.76 8.82
CA THR A 107 -4.52 1.83 8.28
C THR A 107 -4.42 2.91 7.21
N ALA A 108 -3.31 3.60 7.19
CA ALA A 108 -3.02 4.60 6.16
C ALA A 108 -1.64 4.32 5.57
N PHE A 109 -1.59 4.18 4.25
CA PHE A 109 -0.34 4.05 3.51
C PHE A 109 -0.11 5.35 2.76
N THR A 110 1.06 5.92 2.89
CA THR A 110 1.41 7.17 2.22
C THR A 110 2.63 6.94 1.34
N VAL A 111 2.48 7.27 0.07
CA VAL A 111 3.54 7.11 -0.93
C VAL A 111 3.96 8.50 -1.38
N VAL A 112 5.27 8.76 -1.38
CA VAL A 112 5.83 10.03 -1.83
C VAL A 112 6.79 9.74 -2.95
N ILE A 113 6.54 10.34 -4.12
CA ILE A 113 7.35 10.13 -5.31
C ILE A 113 7.80 11.47 -5.84
N PRO A 114 9.11 11.65 -6.08
CA PRO A 114 9.56 12.89 -6.70
C PRO A 114 8.88 13.06 -8.05
N ALA A 115 8.31 14.21 -8.30
CA ALA A 115 7.60 14.44 -9.55
C ALA A 115 8.53 14.25 -10.76
N ALA A 116 9.81 14.54 -10.58
CA ALA A 116 10.77 14.38 -11.66
C ALA A 116 10.86 12.92 -12.13
N SER A 117 10.61 11.96 -11.23
CA SER A 117 10.64 10.56 -11.60
C SER A 117 9.51 10.20 -12.54
N LEU A 118 8.43 10.96 -12.51
CA LEU A 118 7.27 10.69 -13.35
C LEU A 118 7.38 11.31 -14.73
N VAL A 119 8.01 12.48 -14.82
CA VAL A 119 8.08 13.15 -16.11
C VAL A 119 9.30 12.78 -16.92
N GLU A 120 10.30 12.23 -16.27
CA GLU A 120 11.52 11.87 -16.92
C GLU A 120 11.29 10.94 -18.11
N GLU A 121 10.29 10.12 -18.01
CA GLU A 121 9.99 9.16 -19.03
C GLU A 121 9.52 9.76 -20.33
N GLU A 122 9.06 10.97 -20.26
CA GLU A 122 8.51 11.60 -21.45
C GLU A 122 9.58 12.20 -22.34
N LEU A 123 10.78 12.18 -21.90
CA LEU A 123 11.87 12.64 -22.71
C LEU A 123 12.39 11.55 -23.62
#